data_b4383ae750accc7e9779bd3f86173b18
#
_entry.id   b4383ae750accc7e9779bd3f86173b18
#
_cell.length_a   1.000
_cell.length_b   1.000
_cell.length_c   1.000
_cell.angle_alpha   90.00
_cell.angle_beta   90.00
_cell.angle_gamma   90.00
#
_symmetry.space_group_name_H-M   'P 1'
#
loop_
_entity.id
_entity.type
_entity.pdbx_description
1 polymer ?
#
loop_
_entity_poly.entity_id
_entity_poly.type
_entity_poly.pdbx_seq_one_letter_code
_entity_poly.pdbx_strand_id
1 'polypeptide(L)'
;KGLGERAVSVLGNHDLHLLAVAAGAAKRKKHDTLDDVLAAPDRDELLDWLRRRPLLHHDAALGWTLVHAGLLPQWDLADAQRLAREAEAVLQSDHADDFLAHMYGDLPDHWREDLTGHERLRVIVNAFTRLRYCNLEGKMDLHFKGAPGSQPPDRVPWFQAPHRRSGAGHIVFGHWSTLGAY
;
A
#
# COMPACT_ATOMS: atom_id res chain seq x y z
N LYS A 1 1.17 -19.36 6.13
CA LYS A 1 0.10 -20.36 5.83
C LYS A 1 -0.36 -21.16 7.07
N GLY A 2 0.52 -21.53 8.01
CA GLY A 2 0.19 -22.40 9.15
C GLY A 2 -0.89 -21.89 10.11
N LEU A 3 -1.19 -20.59 10.11
CA LEU A 3 -2.25 -19.98 10.93
C LEU A 3 -3.61 -19.96 10.22
N GLY A 4 -3.64 -20.15 8.90
CA GLY A 4 -4.87 -20.09 8.09
C GLY A 4 -5.62 -18.76 8.29
N GLU A 5 -6.93 -18.82 8.44
CA GLU A 5 -7.80 -17.65 8.63
C GLU A 5 -7.62 -16.92 9.98
N ARG A 6 -6.85 -17.50 10.91
CA ARG A 6 -6.54 -16.85 12.20
C ARG A 6 -5.54 -15.72 12.11
N ALA A 7 -4.92 -15.52 10.95
CA ALA A 7 -3.98 -14.43 10.69
C ALA A 7 -4.34 -13.73 9.38
N VAL A 8 -4.56 -12.42 9.46
CA VAL A 8 -4.76 -11.58 8.30
C VAL A 8 -3.48 -10.79 8.04
N SER A 9 -3.00 -10.81 6.81
CA SER A 9 -1.89 -9.98 6.34
C SER A 9 -2.37 -9.08 5.22
N VAL A 10 -1.81 -7.87 5.14
CA VAL A 10 -2.05 -6.93 4.04
C VAL A 10 -0.80 -6.77 3.18
N LEU A 11 -0.99 -6.48 1.89
CA LEU A 11 0.11 -6.25 0.96
C LEU A 11 0.86 -4.96 1.28
N GLY A 12 2.19 -5.06 1.32
CA GLY A 12 3.09 -3.92 1.39
C GLY A 12 3.84 -3.69 0.07
N ASN A 13 4.63 -2.64 0.04
CA ASN A 13 5.42 -2.28 -1.15
C ASN A 13 6.47 -3.34 -1.52
N HIS A 14 6.99 -4.10 -0.55
CA HIS A 14 7.95 -5.19 -0.81
C HIS A 14 7.25 -6.42 -1.39
N ASP A 15 6.02 -6.70 -0.96
CA ASP A 15 5.22 -7.79 -1.51
C ASP A 15 4.88 -7.53 -2.97
N LEU A 16 4.45 -6.30 -3.29
CA LEU A 16 4.20 -5.88 -4.67
C LEU A 16 5.46 -5.90 -5.52
N HIS A 17 6.62 -5.55 -4.93
CA HIS A 17 7.89 -5.65 -5.63
C HIS A 17 8.26 -7.10 -5.93
N LEU A 18 8.07 -8.03 -5.00
CA LEU A 18 8.26 -9.47 -5.24
C LEU A 18 7.39 -9.96 -6.38
N LEU A 19 6.10 -9.61 -6.40
CA LEU A 19 5.18 -9.97 -7.48
C LEU A 19 5.65 -9.41 -8.84
N ALA A 20 6.09 -8.15 -8.88
CA ALA A 20 6.59 -7.51 -10.10
C ALA A 20 7.89 -8.14 -10.61
N VAL A 21 8.81 -8.52 -9.72
CA VAL A 21 10.04 -9.25 -10.09
C VAL A 21 9.70 -10.63 -10.63
N ALA A 22 8.79 -11.34 -9.97
CA ALA A 22 8.36 -12.68 -10.39
C ALA A 22 7.66 -12.68 -11.76
N ALA A 23 6.89 -11.63 -12.07
CA ALA A 23 6.24 -11.40 -13.37
C ALA A 23 7.21 -10.88 -14.45
N GLY A 24 8.49 -10.61 -14.11
CA GLY A 24 9.45 -10.00 -15.05
C GLY A 24 9.22 -8.50 -15.32
N ALA A 25 8.29 -7.88 -14.62
CA ALA A 25 7.94 -6.47 -14.75
C ALA A 25 8.93 -5.52 -14.03
N ALA A 26 9.75 -6.04 -13.12
CA ALA A 26 10.77 -5.30 -12.42
C ALA A 26 12.09 -6.06 -12.33
N LYS A 27 13.19 -5.30 -12.25
CA LYS A 27 14.52 -5.88 -11.99
C LYS A 27 14.74 -5.99 -10.48
N ARG A 28 15.43 -7.05 -10.08
CA ARG A 28 15.93 -7.20 -8.70
C ARG A 28 16.87 -6.08 -8.34
N LYS A 29 16.77 -5.59 -7.11
CA LYS A 29 17.69 -4.60 -6.56
C LYS A 29 18.83 -5.31 -5.81
N LYS A 30 19.97 -4.64 -5.66
CA LYS A 30 21.18 -5.19 -5.03
C LYS A 30 20.96 -5.74 -3.60
N HIS A 31 19.97 -5.22 -2.88
CA HIS A 31 19.70 -5.58 -1.48
C HIS A 31 18.39 -6.35 -1.30
N ASP A 32 17.79 -6.84 -2.39
CA ASP A 32 16.59 -7.66 -2.30
C ASP A 32 16.95 -9.03 -1.73
N THR A 33 16.12 -9.53 -0.83
CA THR A 33 16.22 -10.86 -0.22
C THR A 33 15.10 -11.78 -0.73
N LEU A 34 14.88 -11.77 -2.06
CA LEU A 34 13.75 -12.45 -2.70
C LEU A 34 14.10 -13.86 -3.18
N ASP A 35 15.38 -14.27 -3.11
CA ASP A 35 15.87 -15.51 -3.70
C ASP A 35 15.19 -16.74 -3.16
N ASP A 36 15.00 -16.82 -1.84
CA ASP A 36 14.41 -17.99 -1.19
C ASP A 36 12.98 -18.26 -1.68
N VAL A 37 12.20 -17.18 -1.92
CA VAL A 37 10.84 -17.31 -2.47
C VAL A 37 10.87 -17.62 -3.96
N LEU A 38 11.71 -16.92 -4.73
CA LEU A 38 11.77 -17.07 -6.19
C LEU A 38 12.34 -18.45 -6.62
N ALA A 39 13.16 -19.08 -5.78
CA ALA A 39 13.73 -20.41 -6.01
C ALA A 39 12.96 -21.54 -5.28
N ALA A 40 11.90 -21.20 -4.53
CA ALA A 40 11.14 -22.19 -3.77
C ALA A 40 10.43 -23.19 -4.69
N PRO A 41 10.37 -24.47 -4.33
CA PRO A 41 9.63 -25.48 -5.10
C PRO A 41 8.13 -25.17 -5.25
N ASP A 42 7.54 -24.48 -4.27
CA ASP A 42 6.15 -24.04 -4.22
C ASP A 42 5.99 -22.55 -4.58
N ARG A 43 6.96 -21.97 -5.32
CA ARG A 43 7.00 -20.56 -5.72
C ARG A 43 5.66 -20.07 -6.26
N ASP A 44 5.09 -20.77 -7.21
CA ASP A 44 3.87 -20.32 -7.89
C ASP A 44 2.66 -20.30 -6.94
N GLU A 45 2.58 -21.27 -6.03
CA GLU A 45 1.57 -21.28 -4.96
C GLU A 45 1.77 -20.13 -3.97
N LEU A 46 3.02 -19.82 -3.60
CA LEU A 46 3.35 -18.69 -2.73
C LEU A 46 2.98 -17.35 -3.36
N LEU A 47 3.30 -17.16 -4.64
CA LEU A 47 3.00 -15.94 -5.38
C LEU A 47 1.50 -15.76 -5.60
N ASP A 48 0.76 -16.84 -5.94
CA ASP A 48 -0.69 -16.78 -6.06
C ASP A 48 -1.37 -16.48 -4.71
N TRP A 49 -0.90 -17.11 -3.62
CA TRP A 49 -1.36 -16.80 -2.27
C TRP A 49 -1.10 -15.32 -1.92
N LEU A 50 0.10 -14.78 -2.20
CA LEU A 50 0.46 -13.41 -1.91
C LEU A 50 -0.40 -12.42 -2.70
N ARG A 51 -0.58 -12.65 -4.00
CA ARG A 51 -1.38 -11.82 -4.90
C ARG A 51 -2.83 -11.66 -4.44
N ARG A 52 -3.35 -12.63 -3.69
CA ARG A 52 -4.71 -12.62 -3.14
C ARG A 52 -4.83 -11.96 -1.78
N ARG A 53 -3.75 -11.43 -1.22
CA ARG A 53 -3.83 -10.70 0.06
C ARG A 53 -4.43 -9.33 -0.16
N PRO A 54 -5.23 -8.83 0.81
CA PRO A 54 -5.83 -7.51 0.72
C PRO A 54 -4.78 -6.41 0.84
N LEU A 55 -5.05 -5.23 0.28
CA LEU A 55 -4.34 -3.98 0.54
C LEU A 55 -4.81 -3.32 1.85
N LEU A 56 -6.07 -3.54 2.20
CA LEU A 56 -6.68 -3.06 3.43
C LEU A 56 -7.61 -4.13 4.00
N HIS A 57 -7.52 -4.37 5.30
CA HIS A 57 -8.46 -5.22 6.04
C HIS A 57 -9.17 -4.42 7.11
N HIS A 58 -10.50 -4.49 7.13
CA HIS A 58 -11.33 -3.89 8.18
C HIS A 58 -12.07 -4.99 8.95
N ASP A 59 -11.79 -5.09 10.25
CA ASP A 59 -12.53 -5.95 11.16
C ASP A 59 -13.69 -5.16 11.76
N ALA A 60 -14.88 -5.42 11.27
CA ALA A 60 -16.09 -4.70 11.70
C ALA A 60 -16.48 -5.02 13.17
N ALA A 61 -16.13 -6.22 13.68
CA ALA A 61 -16.42 -6.61 15.05
C ALA A 61 -15.53 -5.86 16.05
N LEU A 62 -14.26 -5.67 15.70
CA LEU A 62 -13.30 -4.93 16.52
C LEU A 62 -13.31 -3.42 16.24
N GLY A 63 -13.84 -2.99 15.10
CA GLY A 63 -13.78 -1.59 14.64
C GLY A 63 -12.39 -1.13 14.22
N TRP A 64 -11.49 -2.06 13.88
CA TRP A 64 -10.11 -1.78 13.51
C TRP A 64 -9.86 -1.99 12.02
N THR A 65 -9.00 -1.15 11.47
CA THR A 65 -8.54 -1.23 10.08
C THR A 65 -7.04 -1.45 10.04
N LEU A 66 -6.59 -2.45 9.30
CA LEU A 66 -5.19 -2.74 9.04
C LEU A 66 -4.81 -2.30 7.63
N VAL A 67 -3.72 -1.54 7.49
CA VAL A 67 -3.14 -1.12 6.21
C VAL A 67 -1.62 -1.14 6.33
N HIS A 68 -0.89 -1.36 5.22
CA HIS A 68 0.57 -1.40 5.30
C HIS A 68 1.19 -0.03 5.61
N ALA A 69 0.79 1.05 4.91
CA ALA A 69 1.39 2.38 5.07
C ALA A 69 0.40 3.46 5.53
N GLY A 70 -0.61 3.79 4.75
CA GLY A 70 -1.52 4.87 5.17
C GLY A 70 -2.76 5.03 4.31
N LEU A 71 -3.55 6.04 4.66
CA LEU A 71 -4.75 6.48 3.94
C LEU A 71 -4.61 7.95 3.56
N LEU A 72 -4.99 8.31 2.35
CA LEU A 72 -5.03 9.71 1.96
C LEU A 72 -6.07 10.49 2.80
N PRO A 73 -5.80 11.74 3.19
CA PRO A 73 -6.73 12.54 4.00
C PRO A 73 -8.11 12.70 3.38
N GLN A 74 -8.21 12.67 2.05
CA GLN A 74 -9.47 12.80 1.30
C GLN A 74 -10.36 11.57 1.40
N TRP A 75 -9.83 10.41 1.83
CA TRP A 75 -10.57 9.16 1.89
C TRP A 75 -11.17 8.94 3.28
N ASP A 76 -12.44 8.63 3.32
CA ASP A 76 -13.04 7.99 4.50
C ASP A 76 -12.80 6.46 4.43
N LEU A 77 -13.29 5.74 5.43
CA LEU A 77 -13.08 4.29 5.48
C LEU A 77 -13.81 3.57 4.34
N ALA A 78 -14.98 4.05 3.93
CA ALA A 78 -15.73 3.46 2.83
C ALA A 78 -15.02 3.66 1.49
N ASP A 79 -14.47 4.86 1.24
CA ASP A 79 -13.61 5.14 0.09
C ASP A 79 -12.38 4.23 0.09
N ALA A 80 -11.67 4.15 1.22
CA ALA A 80 -10.47 3.32 1.34
C ALA A 80 -10.78 1.84 1.04
N GLN A 81 -11.86 1.28 1.57
CA GLN A 81 -12.27 -0.09 1.30
C GLN A 81 -12.65 -0.30 -0.17
N ARG A 82 -13.35 0.64 -0.78
CA ARG A 82 -13.74 0.58 -2.19
C ARG A 82 -12.51 0.59 -3.11
N LEU A 83 -11.59 1.51 -2.84
CA LEU A 83 -10.37 1.68 -3.64
C LEU A 83 -9.37 0.52 -3.45
N ALA A 84 -9.28 -0.04 -2.24
CA ALA A 84 -8.51 -1.25 -2.01
C ALA A 84 -9.03 -2.41 -2.89
N ARG A 85 -10.34 -2.67 -2.86
CA ARG A 85 -10.96 -3.71 -3.70
C ARG A 85 -10.77 -3.47 -5.20
N GLU A 86 -10.75 -2.21 -5.66
CA GLU A 86 -10.49 -1.87 -7.05
C GLU A 86 -9.09 -2.34 -7.50
N ALA A 87 -8.05 -2.02 -6.72
CA ALA A 87 -6.69 -2.43 -7.03
C ALA A 87 -6.46 -3.95 -6.81
N GLU A 88 -7.07 -4.53 -5.77
CA GLU A 88 -7.03 -5.97 -5.49
C GLU A 88 -7.65 -6.78 -6.64
N ALA A 89 -8.77 -6.30 -7.21
CA ALA A 89 -9.41 -6.97 -8.35
C ALA A 89 -8.49 -7.00 -9.58
N VAL A 90 -7.73 -5.95 -9.84
CA VAL A 90 -6.74 -5.92 -10.93
C VAL A 90 -5.59 -6.87 -10.64
N LEU A 91 -5.04 -6.86 -9.42
CA LEU A 91 -3.97 -7.78 -9.01
C LEU A 91 -4.38 -9.26 -9.12
N GLN A 92 -5.67 -9.57 -8.99
CA GLN A 92 -6.22 -10.93 -9.06
C GLN A 92 -6.74 -11.32 -10.45
N SER A 93 -6.65 -10.42 -11.41
CA SER A 93 -7.09 -10.63 -12.81
C SER A 93 -5.93 -10.96 -13.74
N ASP A 94 -6.25 -11.24 -15.00
CA ASP A 94 -5.28 -11.42 -16.09
C ASP A 94 -4.53 -10.11 -16.45
N HIS A 95 -4.95 -8.96 -15.92
CA HIS A 95 -4.29 -7.67 -16.08
C HIS A 95 -3.23 -7.39 -15.01
N ALA A 96 -2.96 -8.32 -14.09
CA ALA A 96 -2.03 -8.15 -12.99
C ALA A 96 -0.62 -7.79 -13.47
N ASP A 97 -0.10 -8.52 -14.46
CA ASP A 97 1.27 -8.32 -14.96
C ASP A 97 1.43 -6.96 -15.66
N ASP A 98 0.41 -6.53 -16.42
CA ASP A 98 0.38 -5.20 -17.02
C ASP A 98 0.36 -4.11 -15.95
N PHE A 99 -0.46 -4.26 -14.92
CA PHE A 99 -0.49 -3.32 -13.80
C PHE A 99 0.87 -3.28 -13.07
N LEU A 100 1.46 -4.43 -12.75
CA LEU A 100 2.76 -4.53 -12.06
C LEU A 100 3.89 -3.86 -12.86
N ALA A 101 3.83 -3.90 -14.20
CA ALA A 101 4.77 -3.20 -15.07
C ALA A 101 4.62 -1.67 -15.01
N HIS A 102 3.42 -1.16 -14.70
CA HIS A 102 3.10 0.27 -14.69
C HIS A 102 2.89 0.87 -13.28
N MET A 103 2.96 0.05 -12.22
CA MET A 103 2.68 0.53 -10.85
C MET A 103 3.76 1.47 -10.29
N TYR A 104 4.99 1.37 -10.81
CA TYR A 104 6.08 2.20 -10.32
C TYR A 104 5.94 3.65 -10.77
N GLY A 105 6.42 4.54 -9.91
CA GLY A 105 6.39 5.98 -10.14
C GLY A 105 5.75 6.71 -8.97
N ASP A 106 6.02 8.01 -8.89
CA ASP A 106 5.57 8.88 -7.82
C ASP A 106 4.46 9.84 -8.27
N LEU A 107 4.12 9.79 -9.55
CA LEU A 107 3.06 10.63 -10.14
C LEU A 107 1.95 9.76 -10.76
N PRO A 108 0.69 10.20 -10.64
CA PRO A 108 0.21 11.35 -9.86
C PRO A 108 0.45 11.14 -8.35
N ASP A 109 0.68 12.23 -7.63
CA ASP A 109 0.95 12.23 -6.19
C ASP A 109 -0.24 12.71 -5.35
N HIS A 110 -1.40 12.90 -5.96
CA HIS A 110 -2.63 13.33 -5.31
C HIS A 110 -3.85 12.61 -5.89
N TRP A 111 -4.85 12.44 -5.05
CA TRP A 111 -6.11 11.82 -5.44
C TRP A 111 -7.02 12.81 -6.17
N ARG A 112 -7.63 12.33 -7.26
CA ARG A 112 -8.76 12.96 -7.94
C ARG A 112 -9.71 11.85 -8.41
N GLU A 113 -10.99 12.10 -8.35
CA GLU A 113 -12.00 11.11 -8.74
C GLU A 113 -11.99 10.78 -10.25
N ASP A 114 -11.52 11.72 -11.07
CA ASP A 114 -11.41 11.58 -12.53
C ASP A 114 -10.16 10.80 -13.00
N LEU A 115 -9.29 10.39 -12.08
CA LEU A 115 -8.17 9.50 -12.43
C LEU A 115 -8.68 8.17 -12.96
N THR A 116 -8.04 7.65 -14.00
CA THR A 116 -8.38 6.38 -14.65
C THR A 116 -7.14 5.53 -14.91
N GLY A 117 -7.33 4.24 -15.23
CA GLY A 117 -6.27 3.34 -15.64
C GLY A 117 -5.10 3.23 -14.65
N HIS A 118 -3.89 3.11 -15.16
CA HIS A 118 -2.69 2.92 -14.35
C HIS A 118 -2.39 4.08 -13.40
N GLU A 119 -2.73 5.32 -13.75
CA GLU A 119 -2.52 6.48 -12.88
C GLU A 119 -3.39 6.38 -11.63
N ARG A 120 -4.65 6.02 -11.79
CA ARG A 120 -5.57 5.79 -10.67
C ARG A 120 -5.08 4.69 -9.74
N LEU A 121 -4.75 3.53 -10.30
CA LEU A 121 -4.24 2.38 -9.54
C LEU A 121 -2.92 2.70 -8.83
N ARG A 122 -2.04 3.47 -9.46
CA ARG A 122 -0.77 3.90 -8.88
C ARG A 122 -0.98 4.77 -7.66
N VAL A 123 -1.88 5.74 -7.71
CA VAL A 123 -2.20 6.58 -6.53
C VAL A 123 -2.76 5.72 -5.40
N ILE A 124 -3.69 4.81 -5.72
CA ILE A 124 -4.27 3.89 -4.73
C ILE A 124 -3.18 3.07 -4.05
N VAL A 125 -2.36 2.39 -4.82
CA VAL A 125 -1.32 1.49 -4.29
C VAL A 125 -0.23 2.27 -3.55
N ASN A 126 0.19 3.44 -4.04
CA ASN A 126 1.16 4.29 -3.34
C ASN A 126 0.64 4.76 -1.98
N ALA A 127 -0.64 5.11 -1.88
CA ALA A 127 -1.24 5.49 -0.62
C ALA A 127 -1.21 4.31 0.39
N PHE A 128 -1.71 3.15 0.00
CA PHE A 128 -1.77 1.98 0.89
C PHE A 128 -0.40 1.42 1.27
N THR A 129 0.63 1.57 0.40
CA THR A 129 1.89 0.83 0.57
C THR A 129 3.13 1.69 0.76
N ARG A 130 3.05 3.01 0.53
CA ARG A 130 4.25 3.89 0.57
C ARG A 130 4.05 5.19 1.32
N LEU A 131 2.81 5.62 1.58
CA LEU A 131 2.50 6.91 2.19
C LEU A 131 3.07 7.03 3.60
N ARG A 132 3.78 8.14 3.86
CA ARG A 132 4.22 8.58 5.19
C ARG A 132 3.74 10.00 5.45
N TYR A 133 4.09 10.89 4.55
CA TYR A 133 3.80 12.31 4.64
C TYR A 133 2.94 12.78 3.48
N CYS A 134 2.17 13.81 3.74
CA CYS A 134 1.45 14.57 2.72
C CYS A 134 1.50 16.07 3.06
N ASN A 135 1.16 16.92 2.10
CA ASN A 135 0.87 18.31 2.38
C ASN A 135 -0.58 18.48 2.91
N LEU A 136 -0.96 19.71 3.22
CA LEU A 136 -2.28 20.00 3.79
C LEU A 136 -3.45 19.73 2.82
N GLU A 137 -3.20 19.72 1.51
CA GLU A 137 -4.15 19.37 0.46
C GLU A 137 -4.20 17.85 0.19
N GLY A 138 -3.38 17.06 0.91
CA GLY A 138 -3.34 15.60 0.77
C GLY A 138 -2.49 15.10 -0.41
N LYS A 139 -1.58 15.94 -0.94
CA LYS A 139 -0.59 15.53 -1.92
C LYS A 139 0.51 14.72 -1.24
N MET A 140 0.76 13.50 -1.71
CA MET A 140 1.73 12.58 -1.12
C MET A 140 3.17 13.08 -1.28
N ASP A 141 3.97 12.95 -0.21
CA ASP A 141 5.43 12.98 -0.30
C ASP A 141 5.96 11.54 -0.15
N LEU A 142 6.36 10.95 -1.27
CA LEU A 142 6.86 9.56 -1.33
C LEU A 142 8.39 9.46 -1.16
N HIS A 143 9.08 10.61 -1.04
CA HIS A 143 10.55 10.69 -0.94
C HIS A 143 11.02 10.82 0.51
N PHE A 144 10.36 11.65 1.30
CA PHE A 144 10.76 11.90 2.67
C PHE A 144 10.47 10.69 3.58
N LYS A 145 11.48 10.24 4.35
CA LYS A 145 11.44 9.02 5.18
C LYS A 145 11.89 9.26 6.63
N GLY A 146 12.12 10.51 7.00
CA GLY A 146 12.57 10.88 8.34
C GLY A 146 11.52 10.62 9.43
N ALA A 147 11.92 10.75 10.68
CA ALA A 147 11.00 10.67 11.81
C ALA A 147 10.06 11.88 11.85
N PRO A 148 8.86 11.76 12.45
CA PRO A 148 8.00 12.91 12.71
C PRO A 148 8.71 14.03 13.47
N GLY A 149 8.51 15.26 13.04
CA GLY A 149 9.19 16.45 13.54
C GLY A 149 10.44 16.85 12.74
N SER A 150 10.93 15.99 11.83
CA SER A 150 12.08 16.30 10.96
C SER A 150 11.69 16.63 9.52
N GLN A 151 10.39 16.59 9.18
CA GLN A 151 9.89 16.87 7.85
C GLN A 151 9.93 18.37 7.52
N PRO A 152 9.90 18.72 6.20
CA PRO A 152 9.68 20.09 5.77
C PRO A 152 8.39 20.68 6.38
N PRO A 153 8.35 22.02 6.63
CA PRO A 153 7.25 22.65 7.38
C PRO A 153 5.89 22.57 6.66
N ASP A 154 5.87 22.34 5.36
CA ASP A 154 4.67 22.17 4.55
C ASP A 154 4.20 20.71 4.45
N ARG A 155 4.79 19.80 5.23
CA ARG A 155 4.48 18.37 5.28
C ARG A 155 4.03 17.96 6.67
N VAL A 156 3.06 17.07 6.71
CA VAL A 156 2.57 16.44 7.94
C VAL A 156 2.52 14.92 7.78
N PRO A 157 2.73 14.15 8.85
CA PRO A 157 2.39 12.72 8.84
C PRO A 157 0.93 12.56 8.39
N TRP A 158 0.64 11.59 7.52
CA TRP A 158 -0.70 11.41 6.97
C TRP A 158 -1.78 11.32 8.05
N PHE A 159 -1.48 10.67 9.18
CA PHE A 159 -2.40 10.48 10.30
C PHE A 159 -2.60 11.74 11.16
N GLN A 160 -1.76 12.76 10.97
CA GLN A 160 -1.88 14.09 11.60
C GLN A 160 -2.45 15.13 10.63
N ALA A 161 -2.75 14.75 9.39
CA ALA A 161 -3.32 15.68 8.42
C ALA A 161 -4.65 16.26 8.95
N PRO A 162 -4.82 17.59 8.95
CA PRO A 162 -6.04 18.22 9.39
C PRO A 162 -7.21 17.78 8.49
N HIS A 163 -8.40 17.63 9.10
CA HIS A 163 -9.63 17.28 8.37
C HIS A 163 -9.58 15.94 7.61
N ARG A 164 -8.66 15.02 7.97
CA ARG A 164 -8.69 13.69 7.36
C ARG A 164 -10.04 13.01 7.60
N ARG A 165 -10.67 12.50 6.55
CA ARG A 165 -12.01 11.91 6.60
C ARG A 165 -12.05 10.57 7.34
N SER A 166 -10.91 9.87 7.45
CA SER A 166 -10.74 8.63 8.22
C SER A 166 -10.47 8.86 9.72
N GLY A 167 -10.59 10.10 10.21
CA GLY A 167 -10.16 10.50 11.56
C GLY A 167 -10.89 9.82 12.73
N ALA A 168 -12.11 9.34 12.53
CA ALA A 168 -12.88 8.62 13.53
C ALA A 168 -12.56 7.10 13.62
N GLY A 169 -11.76 6.55 12.68
CA GLY A 169 -11.43 5.13 12.62
C GLY A 169 -10.18 4.77 13.40
N HIS A 170 -10.16 3.56 13.98
CA HIS A 170 -8.95 2.97 14.52
C HIS A 170 -8.15 2.31 13.39
N ILE A 171 -6.92 2.78 13.16
CA ILE A 171 -6.09 2.31 12.05
C ILE A 171 -4.76 1.81 12.58
N VAL A 172 -4.43 0.56 12.27
CA VAL A 172 -3.12 -0.04 12.50
C VAL A 172 -2.34 0.01 11.19
N PHE A 173 -1.13 0.51 11.25
CA PHE A 173 -0.26 0.60 10.08
C PHE A 173 1.21 0.35 10.44
N GLY A 174 2.04 0.04 9.43
CA GLY A 174 3.47 -0.21 9.55
C GLY A 174 4.28 0.65 8.60
N HIS A 175 5.15 0.03 7.78
CA HIS A 175 5.98 0.64 6.74
C HIS A 175 7.01 1.68 7.22
N TRP A 176 6.74 2.42 8.26
CA TRP A 176 7.48 3.59 8.71
C TRP A 176 8.45 3.24 9.85
N SER A 177 9.62 2.69 9.52
CA SER A 177 10.59 2.21 10.51
C SER A 177 11.12 3.29 11.45
N THR A 178 11.13 4.57 11.04
CA THR A 178 11.59 5.70 11.86
C THR A 178 10.50 6.29 12.78
N LEU A 179 9.26 5.79 12.70
CA LEU A 179 8.17 6.24 13.56
C LEU A 179 8.30 5.70 14.99
N GLY A 180 8.85 4.49 15.16
CA GLY A 180 8.81 3.78 16.43
C GLY A 180 7.41 3.27 16.77
N ALA A 181 7.14 3.02 18.05
CA ALA A 181 5.78 2.77 18.54
C ALA A 181 5.11 4.13 18.81
N TYR A 182 4.04 4.40 18.11
CA TYR A 182 3.33 5.68 18.16
C TYR A 182 1.86 5.46 18.53
#